data_32e8ccfce9f7310d29c6c84b8e0d2dd8
#
_entry.id   32e8ccfce9f7310d29c6c84b8e0d2dd8
#
_cell.length_a   1.000
_cell.length_b   1.000
_cell.length_c   1.000
_cell.angle_alpha   90.00
_cell.angle_beta   90.00
_cell.angle_gamma   90.00
#
_symmetry.space_group_name_H-M   'P 1'
#
loop_
_entity.id
_entity.type
_entity.pdbx_description
1 polymer ?
#
loop_
_entity_poly.entity_id
_entity_poly.type
_entity_poly.pdbx_seq_one_letter_code
_entity_poly.pdbx_strand_id
1 'polypeptide(L)' 'MTPLNEKLLIKEATINKYLYDKEWFFYLVDMAYFLKEDLSEVEYIYLPMIIEGEEEFVKCASFEDIIRGRKELNDKL' A
#
# COMPACT_ATOMS: atom_id res chain seq x y z
N MET A 1 -17.84 2.21 4.70
CA MET A 1 -16.45 2.22 4.27
C MET A 1 -15.77 3.52 4.65
N THR A 2 -14.59 3.43 5.20
CA THR A 2 -13.85 4.61 5.64
C THR A 2 -13.13 5.24 4.45
N PRO A 3 -13.27 6.54 4.26
CA PRO A 3 -12.52 7.20 3.18
C PRO A 3 -11.03 7.06 3.42
N LEU A 4 -10.29 6.86 2.36
CA LEU A 4 -8.85 6.74 2.43
C LEU A 4 -8.22 8.07 2.07
N ASN A 5 -7.23 8.50 2.85
CA ASN A 5 -6.60 9.79 2.68
C ASN A 5 -5.11 9.58 2.51
N GLU A 6 -4.56 10.01 1.38
CA GLU A 6 -3.14 9.79 1.10
C GLU A 6 -2.25 10.46 2.14
N LYS A 7 -2.62 11.65 2.60
CA LYS A 7 -1.78 12.35 3.58
C LYS A 7 -1.66 11.56 4.87
N LEU A 8 -2.73 10.89 5.28
CA LEU A 8 -2.68 10.06 6.48
C LEU A 8 -1.77 8.87 6.27
N LEU A 9 -1.81 8.27 5.09
CA LEU A 9 -0.95 7.14 4.79
C LEU A 9 0.52 7.53 4.77
N ILE A 10 0.82 8.70 4.24
CA ILE A 10 2.20 9.18 4.20
C ILE A 10 2.74 9.35 5.61
N LYS A 11 1.90 9.77 6.54
CA LYS A 11 2.31 10.00 7.92
C LYS A 11 2.28 8.74 8.78
N GLU A 12 1.69 7.65 8.26
CA GLU A 12 1.52 6.44 9.06
C GLU A 12 2.84 5.69 9.18
N ALA A 13 3.42 5.63 10.37
CA ALA A 13 4.73 5.05 10.56
C ALA A 13 4.75 3.54 10.37
N THR A 14 3.61 2.86 10.50
CA THR A 14 3.58 1.41 10.39
C THR A 14 3.51 0.94 8.94
N ILE A 15 3.36 1.85 7.99
CA ILE A 15 3.30 1.50 6.58
C ILE A 15 4.61 1.91 5.94
N ASN A 16 5.34 0.93 5.41
CA ASN A 16 6.55 1.23 4.65
C ASN A 16 6.18 1.87 3.32
N LYS A 17 6.94 2.87 2.92
CA LYS A 17 6.63 3.63 1.71
C LYS A 17 7.91 4.15 1.11
N TYR A 18 7.86 4.50 -0.18
CA TYR A 18 9.03 4.93 -0.92
C TYR A 18 8.61 6.03 -1.89
N LEU A 19 9.35 7.12 -1.88
CA LEU A 19 9.09 8.23 -2.80
C LEU A 19 9.89 7.99 -4.09
N TYR A 20 9.18 7.73 -5.18
CA TYR A 20 9.80 7.42 -6.44
C TYR A 20 9.19 8.31 -7.52
N ASP A 21 10.06 9.03 -8.24
CA ASP A 21 9.61 9.90 -9.33
C ASP A 21 8.52 10.87 -8.87
N LYS A 22 8.72 11.45 -7.69
CA LYS A 22 7.83 12.44 -7.09
C LYS A 22 6.47 11.88 -6.69
N GLU A 23 6.35 10.56 -6.60
CA GLU A 23 5.11 9.93 -6.20
C GLU A 23 5.38 8.94 -5.09
N TRP A 24 4.48 8.89 -4.09
CA TRP A 24 4.62 7.94 -3.00
C TRP A 24 4.06 6.59 -3.38
N PHE A 25 4.82 5.55 -3.09
CA PHE A 25 4.40 4.17 -3.29
C PHE A 25 4.40 3.48 -1.95
N PHE A 26 3.39 2.67 -1.70
CA PHE A 26 3.18 2.03 -0.41
C PHE A 26 3.35 0.53 -0.54
N TYR A 27 4.02 -0.06 0.47
CA TYR A 27 4.23 -1.50 0.50
C TYR A 27 2.87 -2.20 0.66
N LEU A 28 2.50 -3.04 -0.30
CA LEU A 28 1.16 -3.61 -0.33
C LEU A 28 0.85 -4.51 0.86
N VAL A 29 1.84 -5.23 1.37
CA VAL A 29 1.62 -6.08 2.53
C VAL A 29 1.19 -5.23 3.73
N ASP A 30 1.90 -4.12 3.97
CA ASP A 30 1.55 -3.23 5.07
C ASP A 30 0.19 -2.59 4.85
N MET A 31 -0.09 -2.22 3.61
CA MET A 31 -1.37 -1.57 3.30
C MET A 31 -2.53 -2.53 3.51
N ALA A 32 -2.38 -3.77 3.05
CA ALA A 32 -3.44 -4.77 3.22
C ALA A 32 -3.73 -4.99 4.70
N TYR A 33 -2.67 -5.04 5.49
CA TYR A 33 -2.82 -5.24 6.93
C TYR A 33 -3.48 -4.03 7.60
N PHE A 34 -3.04 -2.83 7.21
CA PHE A 34 -3.56 -1.59 7.78
C PHE A 34 -5.04 -1.41 7.45
N LEU A 35 -5.41 -1.65 6.21
CA LEU A 35 -6.79 -1.47 5.75
C LEU A 35 -7.67 -2.66 6.07
N LYS A 36 -7.07 -3.82 6.31
CA LYS A 36 -7.78 -5.09 6.46
C LYS A 36 -8.62 -5.37 5.22
N GLU A 37 -7.97 -5.21 4.08
CA GLU A 37 -8.62 -5.39 2.78
C GLU A 37 -7.76 -6.26 1.89
N ASP A 38 -8.38 -6.79 0.84
CA ASP A 38 -7.70 -7.61 -0.15
C ASP A 38 -7.15 -6.70 -1.24
N LEU A 39 -5.82 -6.63 -1.35
CA LEU A 39 -5.16 -5.81 -2.34
C LEU A 39 -4.51 -6.64 -3.44
N SER A 40 -4.95 -7.90 -3.60
CA SER A 40 -4.32 -8.80 -4.57
C SER A 40 -4.55 -8.36 -6.02
N GLU A 41 -5.56 -7.52 -6.28
CA GLU A 41 -5.82 -7.06 -7.63
C GLU A 41 -5.36 -5.64 -7.88
N VAL A 42 -4.64 -5.05 -6.92
CA VAL A 42 -4.06 -3.74 -7.10
C VAL A 42 -2.86 -3.85 -8.03
N GLU A 43 -2.75 -2.95 -9.00
CA GLU A 43 -1.57 -2.90 -9.85
C GLU A 43 -0.38 -2.43 -9.04
N TYR A 44 0.78 -3.04 -9.28
CA TYR A 44 1.95 -2.76 -8.46
C TYR A 44 3.22 -2.74 -9.30
N ILE A 45 4.26 -2.18 -8.70
CA ILE A 45 5.61 -2.29 -9.22
C ILE A 45 6.51 -2.73 -8.07
N TYR A 46 7.71 -3.19 -8.40
CA TYR A 46 8.68 -3.57 -7.38
C TYR A 46 9.61 -2.40 -7.11
N LEU A 47 9.73 -2.03 -5.85
CA LEU A 47 10.64 -0.96 -5.43
C LEU A 47 11.45 -1.44 -4.23
N PRO A 48 12.67 -0.91 -4.08
CA PRO A 48 13.51 -1.29 -2.93
C PRO A 48 13.01 -0.62 -1.67
N MET A 49 12.87 -1.39 -0.61
CA MET A 49 12.50 -0.86 0.70
C MET A 49 13.30 -1.57 1.76
N ILE A 50 13.50 -0.90 2.90
CA ILE A 50 14.12 -1.52 4.06
C ILE A 50 13.01 -2.15 4.88
N ILE A 51 12.97 -3.48 4.86
CA ILE A 51 11.96 -4.24 5.61
C ILE A 51 12.69 -5.02 6.69
N GLU A 52 12.36 -4.71 7.94
CA GLU A 52 12.97 -5.37 9.09
C GLU A 52 14.51 -5.34 9.02
N GLY A 53 15.03 -4.19 8.61
CA GLY A 53 16.46 -4.00 8.59
C GLY A 53 17.18 -4.48 7.35
N GLU A 54 16.46 -5.05 6.38
CA GLU A 54 17.07 -5.55 5.16
C GLU A 54 16.43 -4.91 3.94
N GLU A 55 17.24 -4.60 2.95
CA GLU A 55 16.74 -4.04 1.72
C GLU A 55 16.19 -5.15 0.84
N GLU A 56 14.95 -4.99 0.39
CA GLU A 56 14.28 -5.97 -0.47
C GLU A 56 13.49 -5.24 -1.54
N PHE A 57 13.35 -5.86 -2.70
CA PHE A 57 12.45 -5.35 -3.72
C PHE A 57 11.07 -5.95 -3.45
N VAL A 58 10.10 -5.08 -3.15
CA VAL A 58 8.79 -5.52 -2.71
C VAL A 58 7.70 -4.87 -3.54
N LYS A 59 6.53 -5.49 -3.54
CA LYS A 59 5.38 -5.00 -4.29
C LYS A 59 4.83 -3.74 -3.67
N CYS A 60 4.79 -2.67 -4.45
CA CYS A 60 4.33 -1.37 -3.99
C CYS A 60 3.36 -0.79 -4.99
N ALA A 61 2.46 0.05 -4.53
CA ALA A 61 1.50 0.70 -5.40
C ALA A 61 1.29 2.13 -4.96
N SER A 62 0.94 2.96 -5.94
CA SER A 62 0.59 4.35 -5.65
C SER A 62 -0.77 4.40 -4.98
N PHE A 63 -1.07 5.55 -4.38
CA PHE A 63 -2.37 5.75 -3.75
C PHE A 63 -3.49 5.52 -4.77
N GLU A 64 -3.33 6.06 -5.97
CA GLU A 64 -4.37 5.95 -6.99
C GLU A 64 -4.63 4.50 -7.37
N ASP A 65 -3.57 3.72 -7.53
CA ASP A 65 -3.73 2.31 -7.89
C ASP A 65 -4.39 1.52 -6.75
N ILE A 66 -4.05 1.85 -5.52
CA ILE A 66 -4.67 1.19 -4.37
C ILE A 66 -6.16 1.49 -4.32
N ILE A 67 -6.53 2.74 -4.51
CA ILE A 67 -7.95 3.12 -4.51
C ILE A 67 -8.71 2.36 -5.59
N ARG A 68 -8.07 2.20 -6.75
CA ARG A 68 -8.74 1.57 -7.89
C ARG A 68 -8.92 0.07 -7.69
N GLY A 69 -7.97 -0.58 -7.02
CA GLY A 69 -7.96 -2.03 -6.94
C GLY A 69 -8.34 -2.65 -5.60
N ARG A 70 -8.62 -1.83 -4.59
CA ARG A 70 -8.89 -2.35 -3.25
C ARG A 70 -10.23 -3.07 -3.19
N LYS A 71 -10.31 -4.09 -2.34
CA LYS A 71 -11.53 -4.84 -2.13
C LYS A 71 -11.69 -5.15 -0.66
N GLU A 72 -12.93 -5.11 -0.19
CA GLU A 72 -13.20 -5.44 1.20
C GLU A 72 -13.12 -6.94 1.40
N LEU A 73 -12.54 -7.35 2.50
CA LEU A 73 -12.40 -8.78 2.79
C LEU A 73 -13.71 -9.45 3.12
N ASN A 74 -14.71 -8.73 3.60
CA ASN A 74 -15.99 -9.30 3.99
C ASN A 74 -17.09 -9.06 3.02
N ASP A 75 -16.75 -9.16 1.82
CA ASP A 75 -17.76 -8.93 0.87
C ASP A 75 -18.80 -9.96 0.92
N LYS A 76 -19.42 -10.37 1.16
CA LYS A 76 -20.19 -11.24 1.19
C LYS A 76 -20.97 -11.55 0.70
N LEU A 77 -21.33 -11.73 0.67
CA LEU A 77 -22.01 -12.24 0.36
C LEU A 77 -22.70 -12.38 0.19
#